data_3f793b20e98ba3c1db6aa8641d9a03cb
#
_entry.id   3f793b20e98ba3c1db6aa8641d9a03cb
#
_cell.length_a   1.000
_cell.length_b   1.000
_cell.length_c   1.000
_cell.angle_alpha   90.00
_cell.angle_beta   90.00
_cell.angle_gamma   90.00
#
_symmetry.space_group_name_H-M   'P 1'
#
loop_
_entity.id
_entity.type
_entity.pdbx_description
1 polymer ?
#
loop_
_entity_poly.entity_id
_entity_poly.type
_entity_poly.pdbx_seq_one_letter_code
_entity_poly.pdbx_strand_id
1 'polypeptide(L)'
;YLLHSHFYKKGIPMMYHVMIIEDDPMVASINRQYVEATPSFQTDRVFKSGTEALEYLKDHTTDLIILDYYTPLMNGDIFIDRLHAMGKTPAIIMVTSANDTDIVRSLLSRGVLDYLVKPFEYARFRTALERFAAQQEYLRGARPSLSQNAIDQLFAGPDPAADSVPQLSKGLNEATLNMIRRFLAEHPEGLFTSEQIAEQIHLSRITIRRYMNYLVDIGEIVSSIDYKTGGRPSIQYSLGRRNYTF
;
A
#
# COMPACT_ATOMS: atom_id res chain seq x y z
N TYR A 1 -3.36 2.33 40.86
CA TYR A 1 -2.39 3.43 40.64
C TYR A 1 -0.98 2.86 40.64
N LEU A 2 -0.45 2.51 39.50
CA LEU A 2 0.99 2.32 39.30
C LEU A 2 1.32 2.81 37.88
N LEU A 3 1.95 3.96 37.86
CA LEU A 3 2.58 4.61 36.74
C LEU A 3 3.59 3.65 36.09
N HIS A 4 3.32 3.18 34.89
CA HIS A 4 4.35 2.60 34.03
C HIS A 4 5.13 3.73 33.38
N SER A 5 6.10 4.29 34.12
CA SER A 5 7.14 5.12 33.53
C SER A 5 8.10 4.22 32.77
N HIS A 6 7.94 4.11 31.46
CA HIS A 6 8.92 3.43 30.62
C HIS A 6 10.11 4.36 30.37
N PHE A 7 11.19 4.06 31.07
CA PHE A 7 12.51 4.60 30.80
C PHE A 7 12.97 4.15 29.41
N TYR A 8 13.10 5.10 28.50
CA TYR A 8 13.72 4.89 27.19
C TYR A 8 15.20 4.53 27.36
N LYS A 9 15.57 3.26 27.19
CA LYS A 9 16.93 2.86 26.86
C LYS A 9 17.11 2.98 25.35
N LYS A 10 17.93 3.94 24.89
CA LYS A 10 18.46 3.97 23.53
C LYS A 10 19.14 2.62 23.24
N GLY A 11 18.64 1.84 22.26
CA GLY A 11 19.40 0.71 21.71
C GLY A 11 18.70 -0.65 21.61
N ILE A 12 17.45 -0.82 22.06
CA ILE A 12 16.73 -2.09 21.85
C ILE A 12 15.72 -1.84 20.69
N PRO A 13 15.84 -2.57 19.56
CA PRO A 13 14.83 -2.49 18.51
C PRO A 13 13.47 -2.89 19.10
N MET A 14 12.48 -2.06 18.85
CA MET A 14 11.13 -2.31 19.34
C MET A 14 10.52 -3.47 18.58
N MET A 15 9.95 -4.41 19.31
CA MET A 15 9.23 -5.55 18.74
C MET A 15 7.74 -5.23 18.72
N TYR A 16 7.12 -5.31 17.54
CA TYR A 16 5.70 -5.18 17.37
C TYR A 16 5.01 -6.54 17.46
N HIS A 17 3.96 -6.60 18.24
CA HIS A 17 3.18 -7.79 18.52
C HIS A 17 2.02 -7.92 17.54
N VAL A 18 2.04 -8.99 16.74
CA VAL A 18 1.07 -9.21 15.66
C VAL A 18 0.17 -10.39 15.96
N MET A 19 -1.12 -10.16 15.87
CA MET A 19 -2.15 -11.21 15.89
C MET A 19 -2.59 -11.52 14.47
N ILE A 20 -2.77 -12.80 14.17
CA ILE A 20 -3.28 -13.24 12.85
C ILE A 20 -4.65 -13.91 13.06
N ILE A 21 -5.64 -13.55 12.25
CA ILE A 21 -6.96 -14.15 12.24
C ILE A 21 -7.21 -14.67 10.82
N GLU A 22 -7.11 -15.99 10.67
CA GLU A 22 -7.16 -16.69 9.39
C GLU A 22 -7.56 -18.15 9.64
N ASP A 23 -8.61 -18.64 9.00
CA ASP A 23 -9.13 -20.00 9.19
C ASP A 23 -8.40 -21.05 8.36
N ASP A 24 -7.83 -20.65 7.21
CA ASP A 24 -6.98 -21.54 6.41
C ASP A 24 -5.58 -21.68 7.05
N PRO A 25 -5.21 -22.87 7.54
CA PRO A 25 -3.94 -23.07 8.24
C PRO A 25 -2.72 -22.86 7.34
N MET A 26 -2.85 -23.05 6.01
CA MET A 26 -1.75 -22.83 5.07
C MET A 26 -1.52 -21.32 4.91
N VAL A 27 -2.58 -20.55 4.70
CA VAL A 27 -2.51 -19.09 4.57
C VAL A 27 -2.05 -18.44 5.88
N ALA A 28 -2.55 -18.92 7.03
CA ALA A 28 -2.10 -18.49 8.34
C ALA A 28 -0.60 -18.72 8.54
N SER A 29 -0.08 -19.89 8.10
CA SER A 29 1.35 -20.20 8.16
C SER A 29 2.19 -19.27 7.27
N ILE A 30 1.72 -18.95 6.07
CA ILE A 30 2.39 -18.00 5.16
C ILE A 30 2.41 -16.61 5.78
N ASN A 31 1.28 -16.12 6.27
CA ASN A 31 1.18 -14.82 6.92
C ASN A 31 2.15 -14.74 8.11
N ARG A 32 2.20 -15.77 8.94
CA ARG A 32 3.14 -15.88 10.06
C ARG A 32 4.59 -15.81 9.60
N GLN A 33 4.97 -16.59 8.58
CA GLN A 33 6.32 -16.56 8.03
C GLN A 33 6.68 -15.15 7.52
N TYR A 34 5.76 -14.44 6.89
CA TYR A 34 5.97 -13.09 6.40
C TYR A 34 6.15 -12.08 7.54
N VAL A 35 5.37 -12.19 8.61
CA VAL A 35 5.56 -11.38 9.82
C VAL A 35 6.94 -11.63 10.42
N GLU A 36 7.31 -12.89 10.66
CA GLU A 36 8.56 -13.28 11.31
C GLU A 36 9.81 -13.01 10.44
N ALA A 37 9.65 -12.97 9.12
CA ALA A 37 10.72 -12.57 8.20
C ALA A 37 10.93 -11.04 8.14
N THR A 38 10.00 -10.26 8.68
CA THR A 38 10.11 -8.79 8.70
C THR A 38 10.74 -8.33 10.03
N PRO A 39 11.87 -7.60 10.01
CA PRO A 39 12.51 -7.12 11.22
C PRO A 39 11.57 -6.33 12.13
N SER A 40 11.71 -6.48 13.43
CA SER A 40 10.90 -5.80 14.47
C SER A 40 9.46 -6.26 14.58
N PHE A 41 9.07 -7.37 13.95
CA PHE A 41 7.74 -7.95 14.08
C PHE A 41 7.81 -9.38 14.61
N GLN A 42 6.85 -9.75 15.44
CA GLN A 42 6.65 -11.13 15.89
C GLN A 42 5.17 -11.48 15.94
N THR A 43 4.86 -12.74 15.65
CA THR A 43 3.50 -13.26 15.78
C THR A 43 3.27 -13.75 17.19
N ASP A 44 2.33 -13.14 17.90
CA ASP A 44 1.96 -13.58 19.26
C ASP A 44 0.98 -14.74 19.21
N ARG A 45 -0.08 -14.61 18.40
CA ARG A 45 -1.16 -15.58 18.32
C ARG A 45 -1.72 -15.66 16.91
N VAL A 46 -2.22 -16.86 16.59
CA VAL A 46 -3.01 -17.13 15.38
C VAL A 46 -4.35 -17.70 15.82
N PHE A 47 -5.43 -17.10 15.36
CA PHE A 47 -6.80 -17.53 15.62
C PHE A 47 -7.48 -17.94 14.32
N LYS A 48 -8.36 -18.94 14.40
CA LYS A 48 -9.14 -19.42 13.25
C LYS A 48 -10.44 -18.64 13.07
N SER A 49 -10.84 -17.86 14.06
CA SER A 49 -12.09 -17.10 14.00
C SER A 49 -11.97 -15.76 14.73
N GLY A 50 -12.73 -14.77 14.26
CA GLY A 50 -12.85 -13.47 14.95
C GLY A 50 -13.43 -13.60 16.36
N THR A 51 -14.27 -14.58 16.62
CA THR A 51 -14.86 -14.81 17.95
C THR A 51 -13.81 -15.19 18.99
N GLU A 52 -12.92 -16.12 18.67
CA GLU A 52 -11.81 -16.52 19.54
C GLU A 52 -10.84 -15.37 19.79
N ALA A 53 -10.55 -14.60 18.75
CA ALA A 53 -9.67 -13.44 18.85
C ALA A 53 -10.28 -12.33 19.74
N LEU A 54 -11.59 -12.04 19.63
CA LEU A 54 -12.26 -11.06 20.51
C LEU A 54 -12.26 -11.52 21.96
N GLU A 55 -12.46 -12.80 22.23
CA GLU A 55 -12.42 -13.33 23.61
C GLU A 55 -11.03 -13.14 24.22
N TYR A 56 -9.98 -13.50 23.46
CA TYR A 56 -8.59 -13.29 23.90
C TYR A 56 -8.27 -11.82 24.13
N LEU A 57 -8.78 -10.94 23.27
CA LEU A 57 -8.53 -9.50 23.36
C LEU A 57 -9.22 -8.83 24.55
N LYS A 58 -10.12 -9.49 25.29
CA LYS A 58 -10.66 -8.93 26.54
C LYS A 58 -9.54 -8.62 27.53
N ASP A 59 -8.60 -9.55 27.69
CA ASP A 59 -7.55 -9.48 28.71
C ASP A 59 -6.15 -9.17 28.13
N HIS A 60 -6.03 -9.16 26.79
CA HIS A 60 -4.75 -8.98 26.10
C HIS A 60 -4.80 -7.77 25.16
N THR A 61 -3.61 -7.34 24.75
CA THR A 61 -3.40 -6.28 23.76
C THR A 61 -2.50 -6.80 22.64
N THR A 62 -2.65 -6.21 21.46
CA THR A 62 -1.76 -6.42 20.31
C THR A 62 -1.56 -5.09 19.62
N ASP A 63 -0.44 -4.91 18.92
CA ASP A 63 -0.14 -3.68 18.18
C ASP A 63 -0.82 -3.69 16.81
N LEU A 64 -0.87 -4.86 16.17
CA LEU A 64 -1.34 -5.04 14.81
C LEU A 64 -2.13 -6.34 14.67
N ILE A 65 -3.21 -6.30 13.90
CA ILE A 65 -3.99 -7.47 13.51
C ILE A 65 -3.89 -7.66 11.99
N ILE A 66 -3.48 -8.86 11.58
CA ILE A 66 -3.63 -9.34 10.19
C ILE A 66 -4.94 -10.13 10.15
N LEU A 67 -5.91 -9.64 9.39
CA LEU A 67 -7.28 -10.13 9.43
C LEU A 67 -7.74 -10.59 8.05
N ASP A 68 -8.17 -11.84 7.91
CA ASP A 68 -9.00 -12.23 6.77
C ASP A 68 -10.44 -11.69 6.95
N TYR A 69 -11.03 -11.23 5.86
CA TYR A 69 -12.42 -10.76 5.87
C TYR A 69 -13.39 -11.91 6.08
N TYR A 70 -13.16 -13.04 5.43
CA TYR A 70 -14.03 -14.22 5.50
C TYR A 70 -13.53 -15.19 6.58
N THR A 71 -13.92 -14.98 7.81
CA THR A 71 -13.65 -15.93 8.89
C THR A 71 -14.94 -16.61 9.37
N PRO A 72 -14.88 -17.83 9.88
CA PRO A 72 -16.07 -18.53 10.37
C PRO A 72 -16.82 -17.72 11.42
N LEU A 73 -18.14 -17.70 11.31
CA LEU A 73 -19.08 -17.06 12.23
C LEU A 73 -19.07 -15.52 12.27
N MET A 74 -18.08 -14.88 11.63
CA MET A 74 -17.96 -13.41 11.72
C MET A 74 -17.12 -12.88 10.56
N ASN A 75 -17.67 -11.97 9.77
CA ASN A 75 -16.90 -11.24 8.76
C ASN A 75 -16.03 -10.14 9.39
N GLY A 76 -15.03 -9.69 8.65
CA GLY A 76 -14.04 -8.71 9.13
C GLY A 76 -14.64 -7.37 9.56
N ASP A 77 -15.68 -6.88 8.90
CA ASP A 77 -16.40 -5.66 9.28
C ASP A 77 -17.08 -5.78 10.65
N ILE A 78 -17.76 -6.90 10.90
CA ILE A 78 -18.41 -7.19 12.20
C ILE A 78 -17.35 -7.34 13.31
N PHE A 79 -16.20 -7.97 12.97
CA PHE A 79 -15.08 -8.09 13.91
C PHE A 79 -14.58 -6.71 14.34
N ILE A 80 -14.33 -5.82 13.37
CA ILE A 80 -13.83 -4.45 13.63
C ILE A 80 -14.83 -3.66 14.49
N ASP A 81 -16.12 -3.72 14.16
CA ASP A 81 -17.16 -3.02 14.92
C ASP A 81 -17.22 -3.50 16.38
N ARG A 82 -17.12 -4.81 16.63
CA ARG A 82 -17.07 -5.37 18.00
C ARG A 82 -15.78 -5.00 18.74
N LEU A 83 -14.66 -5.00 18.05
CA LEU A 83 -13.37 -4.61 18.61
C LEU A 83 -13.40 -3.15 19.08
N HIS A 84 -13.94 -2.25 18.25
CA HIS A 84 -14.14 -0.85 18.62
C HIS A 84 -15.11 -0.67 19.77
N ALA A 85 -16.19 -1.46 19.81
CA ALA A 85 -17.15 -1.45 20.93
C ALA A 85 -16.50 -1.88 22.28
N MET A 86 -15.41 -2.67 22.23
CA MET A 86 -14.59 -3.01 23.41
C MET A 86 -13.58 -1.90 23.79
N GLY A 87 -13.57 -0.78 23.08
CA GLY A 87 -12.60 0.31 23.29
C GLY A 87 -11.17 -0.04 22.85
N LYS A 88 -11.00 -1.05 21.98
CA LYS A 88 -9.69 -1.49 21.48
C LYS A 88 -9.49 -1.04 20.04
N THR A 89 -8.33 -0.45 19.78
CA THR A 89 -8.00 0.17 18.48
C THR A 89 -6.60 -0.21 17.99
N PRO A 90 -6.24 -1.51 17.93
CA PRO A 90 -5.00 -1.91 17.26
C PRO A 90 -5.09 -1.54 15.78
N ALA A 91 -3.93 -1.38 15.12
CA ALA A 91 -3.93 -1.26 13.67
C ALA A 91 -4.41 -2.56 13.01
N ILE A 92 -5.06 -2.46 11.85
CA ILE A 92 -5.58 -3.62 11.12
C ILE A 92 -5.09 -3.56 9.69
N ILE A 93 -4.48 -4.66 9.23
CA ILE A 93 -4.20 -4.95 7.83
C ILE A 93 -5.12 -6.08 7.39
N MET A 94 -5.94 -5.80 6.37
CA MET A 94 -6.79 -6.83 5.77
C MET A 94 -5.99 -7.67 4.77
N VAL A 95 -6.13 -8.98 4.85
CA VAL A 95 -5.50 -9.94 3.94
C VAL A 95 -6.58 -10.92 3.46
N THR A 96 -7.21 -10.65 2.32
CA THR A 96 -8.45 -11.34 1.94
C THR A 96 -8.60 -11.52 0.43
N SER A 97 -9.41 -12.48 0.02
CA SER A 97 -9.85 -12.64 -1.37
C SER A 97 -11.00 -11.68 -1.74
N ALA A 98 -11.62 -11.00 -0.78
CA ALA A 98 -12.65 -10.00 -1.06
C ALA A 98 -12.06 -8.84 -1.85
N ASN A 99 -12.65 -8.56 -3.02
CA ASN A 99 -12.27 -7.45 -3.90
C ASN A 99 -13.48 -6.61 -4.33
N ASP A 100 -14.62 -6.83 -3.70
CA ASP A 100 -15.83 -6.06 -3.92
C ASP A 100 -15.65 -4.62 -3.43
N THR A 101 -16.01 -3.66 -4.28
CA THR A 101 -15.83 -2.23 -3.99
C THR A 101 -16.57 -1.77 -2.74
N ASP A 102 -17.73 -2.33 -2.44
CA ASP A 102 -18.52 -1.95 -1.29
C ASP A 102 -17.89 -2.48 0.02
N ILE A 103 -17.33 -3.70 -0.02
CA ILE A 103 -16.57 -4.25 1.09
C ILE A 103 -15.31 -3.41 1.35
N VAL A 104 -14.55 -3.10 0.31
CA VAL A 104 -13.33 -2.27 0.43
C VAL A 104 -13.68 -0.91 1.02
N ARG A 105 -14.71 -0.23 0.50
CA ARG A 105 -15.16 1.07 1.02
C ARG A 105 -15.58 0.99 2.48
N SER A 106 -16.33 -0.03 2.84
CA SER A 106 -16.78 -0.29 4.21
C SER A 106 -15.62 -0.46 5.18
N LEU A 107 -14.58 -1.19 4.78
CA LEU A 107 -13.39 -1.43 5.60
C LEU A 107 -12.51 -0.19 5.73
N LEU A 108 -12.32 0.57 4.65
CA LEU A 108 -11.59 1.84 4.69
C LEU A 108 -12.26 2.85 5.63
N SER A 109 -13.60 2.92 5.64
CA SER A 109 -14.33 3.81 6.56
C SER A 109 -14.20 3.41 8.04
N ARG A 110 -13.79 2.18 8.33
CA ARG A 110 -13.53 1.66 9.69
C ARG A 110 -12.08 1.84 10.13
N GLY A 111 -11.25 2.53 9.35
CA GLY A 111 -9.87 2.84 9.71
C GLY A 111 -8.88 1.69 9.53
N VAL A 112 -9.15 0.76 8.60
CA VAL A 112 -8.18 -0.26 8.21
C VAL A 112 -6.93 0.43 7.66
N LEU A 113 -5.75 0.03 8.15
CA LEU A 113 -4.48 0.65 7.79
C LEU A 113 -4.06 0.32 6.35
N ASP A 114 -4.26 -0.93 5.94
CA ASP A 114 -3.91 -1.40 4.61
C ASP A 114 -4.80 -2.59 4.19
N TYR A 115 -4.83 -2.86 2.88
CA TYR A 115 -5.66 -3.90 2.28
C TYR A 115 -4.86 -4.68 1.24
N LEU A 116 -4.74 -6.00 1.44
CA LEU A 116 -4.02 -6.91 0.56
C LEU A 116 -5.00 -7.94 -0.03
N VAL A 117 -5.12 -7.94 -1.35
CA VAL A 117 -5.94 -8.93 -2.07
C VAL A 117 -5.12 -10.17 -2.34
N LYS A 118 -5.59 -11.33 -1.90
CA LYS A 118 -5.00 -12.66 -2.20
C LYS A 118 -5.16 -12.99 -3.69
N PRO A 119 -4.11 -13.50 -4.39
CA PRO A 119 -2.77 -13.77 -3.90
C PRO A 119 -1.87 -12.53 -3.91
N PHE A 120 -0.99 -12.38 -2.92
CA PHE A 120 -0.01 -11.30 -2.82
C PHE A 120 1.40 -11.85 -2.58
N GLU A 121 2.41 -11.06 -2.94
CA GLU A 121 3.82 -11.40 -2.73
C GLU A 121 4.31 -10.86 -1.37
N TYR A 122 5.37 -11.47 -0.82
CA TYR A 122 6.00 -11.01 0.43
C TYR A 122 6.38 -9.53 0.39
N ALA A 123 6.88 -9.04 -0.75
CA ALA A 123 7.25 -7.63 -0.89
C ALA A 123 6.07 -6.67 -0.58
N ARG A 124 4.86 -6.99 -1.06
CA ARG A 124 3.66 -6.19 -0.79
C ARG A 124 3.22 -6.27 0.68
N PHE A 125 3.32 -7.45 1.28
CA PHE A 125 3.01 -7.66 2.69
C PHE A 125 3.99 -6.90 3.59
N ARG A 126 5.28 -7.01 3.29
CA ARG A 126 6.35 -6.28 4.00
C ARG A 126 6.14 -4.77 3.95
N THR A 127 5.78 -4.21 2.78
CA THR A 127 5.45 -2.77 2.65
C THR A 127 4.34 -2.34 3.60
N ALA A 128 3.30 -3.17 3.80
CA ALA A 128 2.23 -2.87 4.73
C ALA A 128 2.72 -2.84 6.20
N LEU A 129 3.58 -3.79 6.58
CA LEU A 129 4.20 -3.82 7.91
C LEU A 129 5.13 -2.62 8.14
N GLU A 130 5.97 -2.29 7.16
CA GLU A 130 6.88 -1.15 7.23
C GLU A 130 6.12 0.18 7.34
N ARG A 131 5.00 0.31 6.64
CA ARG A 131 4.10 1.46 6.77
C ARG A 131 3.56 1.59 8.19
N PHE A 132 3.13 0.49 8.79
CA PHE A 132 2.70 0.48 10.20
C PHE A 132 3.84 0.91 11.13
N ALA A 133 5.04 0.33 10.98
CA ALA A 133 6.18 0.66 11.84
C ALA A 133 6.55 2.15 11.73
N ALA A 134 6.63 2.69 10.53
CA ALA A 134 6.93 4.10 10.29
C ALA A 134 5.90 5.03 10.95
N GLN A 135 4.61 4.70 10.85
CA GLN A 135 3.54 5.44 11.51
C GLN A 135 3.68 5.40 13.04
N GLN A 136 3.98 4.23 13.62
CA GLN A 136 4.19 4.08 15.06
C GLN A 136 5.42 4.84 15.56
N GLU A 137 6.54 4.76 14.85
CA GLU A 137 7.75 5.53 15.18
C GLU A 137 7.50 7.02 15.15
N TYR A 138 6.81 7.48 14.12
CA TYR A 138 6.47 8.90 13.99
C TYR A 138 5.61 9.39 15.15
N LEU A 139 4.54 8.65 15.51
CA LEU A 139 3.65 9.02 16.62
C LEU A 139 4.37 9.02 17.97
N ARG A 140 5.37 8.17 18.17
CA ARG A 140 6.18 8.12 19.39
C ARG A 140 7.23 9.22 19.48
N GLY A 141 7.85 9.57 18.35
CA GLY A 141 8.81 10.67 18.27
C GLY A 141 8.18 12.07 18.32
N ALA A 142 6.87 12.13 18.20
CA ALA A 142 6.14 13.38 18.15
C ALA A 142 6.17 14.11 19.51
N ARG A 143 6.49 15.40 19.47
CA ARG A 143 6.33 16.33 20.61
C ARG A 143 4.83 16.44 20.97
N PRO A 144 4.48 16.98 22.14
CA PRO A 144 3.08 17.14 22.57
C PRO A 144 2.17 17.88 21.58
N SER A 145 2.74 18.57 20.60
CA SER A 145 2.01 19.17 19.48
C SER A 145 2.67 18.79 18.15
N LEU A 146 1.85 18.24 17.24
CA LEU A 146 2.26 17.98 15.86
C LEU A 146 2.09 19.25 15.03
N SER A 147 3.08 19.59 14.20
CA SER A 147 2.90 20.60 13.15
C SER A 147 1.99 20.05 12.02
N GLN A 148 1.37 20.94 11.25
CA GLN A 148 0.54 20.52 10.11
C GLN A 148 1.31 19.62 9.14
N ASN A 149 2.55 19.99 8.78
CA ASN A 149 3.42 19.17 7.91
C ASN A 149 3.65 17.77 8.47
N ALA A 150 3.75 17.66 9.78
CA ALA A 150 3.90 16.39 10.48
C ALA A 150 2.64 15.53 10.37
N ILE A 151 1.48 16.15 10.50
CA ILE A 151 0.19 15.49 10.31
C ILE A 151 0.02 15.05 8.86
N ASP A 152 0.36 15.90 7.89
CA ASP A 152 0.26 15.59 6.46
C ASP A 152 1.13 14.38 6.09
N GLN A 153 2.33 14.25 6.67
CA GLN A 153 3.20 13.07 6.48
C GLN A 153 2.59 11.79 7.04
N LEU A 154 1.87 11.85 8.16
CA LEU A 154 1.16 10.69 8.73
C LEU A 154 0.06 10.17 7.79
N PHE A 155 -0.66 11.09 7.13
CA PHE A 155 -1.74 10.72 6.20
C PHE A 155 -1.24 10.36 4.80
N ALA A 156 -0.15 10.97 4.34
CA ALA A 156 0.47 10.63 3.05
C ALA A 156 1.04 9.20 3.04
N GLY A 157 1.35 8.64 4.21
CA GLY A 157 2.11 7.39 4.34
C GLY A 157 3.58 7.60 3.94
N PRO A 158 4.45 6.60 4.12
CA PRO A 158 5.76 6.64 3.51
C PRO A 158 5.56 6.75 2.00
N ASP A 159 6.10 7.81 1.43
CA ASP A 159 6.11 8.03 -0.01
C ASP A 159 6.78 6.80 -0.65
N PRO A 160 6.09 5.99 -1.46
CA PRO A 160 6.72 4.85 -2.13
C PRO A 160 7.87 5.27 -3.04
N ALA A 161 8.08 6.59 -3.20
CA ALA A 161 9.17 7.17 -3.98
C ALA A 161 10.46 7.46 -3.18
N ALA A 162 10.48 7.31 -1.84
CA ALA A 162 11.66 7.73 -1.07
C ALA A 162 12.82 6.73 -1.08
N ASP A 163 12.61 5.42 -1.35
CA ASP A 163 13.68 4.40 -1.34
C ASP A 163 13.55 3.28 -2.38
N SER A 164 12.68 3.41 -3.35
CA SER A 164 12.67 2.49 -4.49
C SER A 164 13.01 3.25 -5.77
N VAL A 165 14.21 2.99 -6.30
CA VAL A 165 14.37 2.99 -7.76
C VAL A 165 13.14 2.23 -8.27
N PRO A 166 12.29 2.81 -9.13
CA PRO A 166 11.07 2.16 -9.56
C PRO A 166 11.45 0.81 -10.18
N GLN A 167 11.15 -0.28 -9.46
CA GLN A 167 11.29 -1.59 -10.08
C GLN A 167 10.28 -1.62 -11.22
N LEU A 168 10.82 -1.69 -12.43
CA LEU A 168 10.04 -1.82 -13.65
C LEU A 168 8.98 -2.90 -13.46
N SER A 169 7.73 -2.58 -13.67
CA SER A 169 6.61 -3.54 -13.60
C SER A 169 6.96 -4.80 -14.38
N LYS A 170 6.61 -6.00 -13.86
CA LYS A 170 6.93 -7.28 -14.51
C LYS A 170 6.66 -7.22 -16.02
N GLY A 171 7.71 -7.45 -16.81
CA GLY A 171 7.65 -7.43 -18.27
C GLY A 171 7.95 -6.09 -18.94
N LEU A 172 8.35 -5.06 -18.23
CA LEU A 172 8.98 -3.88 -18.81
C LEU A 172 10.51 -4.06 -18.82
N ASN A 173 11.15 -3.57 -19.89
CA ASN A 173 12.59 -3.57 -20.05
C ASN A 173 13.12 -2.14 -19.92
N GLU A 174 14.15 -1.93 -19.12
CA GLU A 174 14.71 -0.61 -18.84
C GLU A 174 15.29 0.06 -20.10
N ALA A 175 15.91 -0.71 -20.99
CA ALA A 175 16.42 -0.18 -22.25
C ALA A 175 15.30 0.38 -23.12
N THR A 176 14.15 -0.32 -23.21
CA THR A 176 12.97 0.17 -23.93
C THR A 176 12.37 1.40 -23.27
N LEU A 177 12.32 1.44 -21.93
CA LEU A 177 11.83 2.59 -21.20
C LEU A 177 12.69 3.83 -21.46
N ASN A 178 14.02 3.67 -21.47
CA ASN A 178 14.96 4.74 -21.74
C ASN A 178 14.89 5.23 -23.20
N MET A 179 14.60 4.35 -24.15
CA MET A 179 14.34 4.74 -25.55
C MET A 179 13.10 5.65 -25.65
N ILE A 180 12.02 5.29 -24.97
CA ILE A 180 10.78 6.08 -24.95
C ILE A 180 11.03 7.43 -24.28
N ARG A 181 11.70 7.45 -23.11
CA ARG A 181 12.05 8.69 -22.42
C ARG A 181 12.89 9.62 -23.27
N ARG A 182 13.88 9.08 -24.00
CA ARG A 182 14.71 9.85 -24.91
C ARG A 182 13.88 10.47 -26.03
N PHE A 183 13.01 9.69 -26.68
CA PHE A 183 12.13 10.18 -27.72
C PHE A 183 11.25 11.34 -27.22
N LEU A 184 10.63 11.20 -26.03
CA LEU A 184 9.81 12.25 -25.45
C LEU A 184 10.64 13.49 -25.06
N ALA A 185 11.85 13.33 -24.57
CA ALA A 185 12.74 14.43 -24.22
C ALA A 185 13.24 15.21 -25.45
N GLU A 186 13.40 14.55 -26.58
CA GLU A 186 13.74 15.18 -27.87
C GLU A 186 12.54 15.98 -28.45
N HIS A 187 11.34 15.74 -27.97
CA HIS A 187 10.09 16.39 -28.43
C HIS A 187 9.26 16.94 -27.27
N PRO A 188 9.77 17.90 -26.49
CA PRO A 188 9.18 18.31 -25.22
C PRO A 188 7.76 18.94 -25.32
N GLU A 189 7.43 19.57 -26.45
CA GLU A 189 6.13 20.17 -26.72
C GLU A 189 5.20 19.23 -27.54
N GLY A 190 5.66 18.02 -27.84
CA GLY A 190 4.95 17.07 -28.71
C GLY A 190 3.77 16.40 -27.97
N LEU A 191 2.68 16.18 -28.72
CA LEU A 191 1.55 15.34 -28.33
C LEU A 191 1.57 14.11 -29.26
N PHE A 192 1.74 12.93 -28.71
CA PHE A 192 1.92 11.70 -29.47
C PHE A 192 0.93 10.62 -29.06
N THR A 193 0.37 9.91 -30.03
CA THR A 193 -0.36 8.67 -29.78
C THR A 193 0.61 7.49 -29.62
N SER A 194 0.15 6.40 -29.02
CA SER A 194 0.94 5.16 -28.93
C SER A 194 1.35 4.63 -30.31
N GLU A 195 0.59 4.89 -31.36
CA GLU A 195 0.88 4.51 -32.75
C GLU A 195 2.07 5.30 -33.30
N GLN A 196 2.03 6.62 -33.15
CA GLN A 196 3.10 7.51 -33.62
C GLN A 196 4.43 7.19 -32.92
N ILE A 197 4.41 6.96 -31.61
CA ILE A 197 5.62 6.56 -30.87
C ILE A 197 6.10 5.18 -31.34
N ALA A 198 5.20 4.23 -31.57
CA ALA A 198 5.52 2.88 -32.02
C ALA A 198 6.22 2.87 -33.39
N GLU A 199 5.79 3.71 -34.31
CA GLU A 199 6.41 3.89 -35.62
C GLU A 199 7.82 4.46 -35.51
N GLN A 200 8.03 5.47 -34.66
CA GLN A 200 9.31 6.15 -34.52
C GLN A 200 10.39 5.27 -33.86
N ILE A 201 10.02 4.47 -32.86
CA ILE A 201 10.98 3.63 -32.14
C ILE A 201 10.92 2.15 -32.53
N HIS A 202 10.18 1.82 -33.60
CA HIS A 202 10.08 0.48 -34.21
C HIS A 202 9.65 -0.62 -33.24
N LEU A 203 8.68 -0.33 -32.37
CA LEU A 203 8.07 -1.28 -31.43
C LEU A 203 6.57 -1.45 -31.69
N SER A 204 5.99 -2.53 -31.18
CA SER A 204 4.55 -2.74 -31.33
C SER A 204 3.74 -1.68 -30.55
N ARG A 205 2.61 -1.23 -31.09
CA ARG A 205 1.67 -0.31 -30.42
C ARG A 205 1.25 -0.82 -29.04
N ILE A 206 1.04 -2.14 -28.90
CA ILE A 206 0.67 -2.78 -27.62
C ILE A 206 1.79 -2.61 -26.60
N THR A 207 3.04 -2.82 -27.04
CA THR A 207 4.22 -2.60 -26.21
C THR A 207 4.28 -1.16 -25.74
N ILE A 208 4.24 -0.20 -26.69
CA ILE A 208 4.31 1.23 -26.36
C ILE A 208 3.20 1.62 -25.37
N ARG A 209 1.95 1.23 -25.63
CA ARG A 209 0.82 1.57 -24.74
C ARG A 209 1.07 1.13 -23.30
N ARG A 210 1.68 -0.04 -23.08
CA ARG A 210 2.00 -0.53 -21.74
C ARG A 210 3.06 0.34 -21.05
N TYR A 211 4.08 0.79 -21.78
CA TYR A 211 5.10 1.70 -21.25
C TYR A 211 4.55 3.11 -21.00
N MET A 212 3.69 3.62 -21.89
CA MET A 212 3.06 4.92 -21.71
C MET A 212 2.14 4.94 -20.48
N ASN A 213 1.35 3.89 -20.26
CA ASN A 213 0.55 3.77 -19.05
C ASN A 213 1.44 3.78 -17.80
N TYR A 214 2.53 3.02 -17.79
CA TYR A 214 3.49 3.03 -16.69
C TYR A 214 4.07 4.42 -16.43
N LEU A 215 4.47 5.15 -17.47
CA LEU A 215 5.00 6.53 -17.34
C LEU A 215 3.93 7.53 -16.84
N VAL A 216 2.66 7.32 -17.18
CA VAL A 216 1.53 8.09 -16.64
C VAL A 216 1.34 7.75 -15.15
N ASP A 217 1.34 6.46 -14.79
CA ASP A 217 1.15 5.99 -13.41
C ASP A 217 2.23 6.54 -12.45
N ILE A 218 3.48 6.63 -12.92
CA ILE A 218 4.59 7.23 -12.14
C ILE A 218 4.68 8.77 -12.28
N GLY A 219 3.75 9.40 -13.01
CA GLY A 219 3.66 10.86 -13.14
C GLY A 219 4.76 11.52 -13.99
N GLU A 220 5.53 10.75 -14.79
CA GLU A 220 6.55 11.32 -15.69
C GLU A 220 5.93 11.99 -16.92
N ILE A 221 4.77 11.53 -17.35
CA ILE A 221 4.03 12.08 -18.50
C ILE A 221 2.56 12.28 -18.16
N VAL A 222 1.87 13.05 -18.97
CA VAL A 222 0.41 13.23 -18.89
C VAL A 222 -0.27 12.66 -20.12
N SER A 223 -1.49 12.15 -19.93
CA SER A 223 -2.35 11.70 -21.04
C SER A 223 -3.55 12.61 -21.21
N SER A 224 -3.96 12.83 -22.44
CA SER A 224 -5.18 13.57 -22.82
C SER A 224 -5.94 12.81 -23.90
N ILE A 225 -7.25 13.02 -23.97
CA ILE A 225 -8.10 12.39 -25.00
C ILE A 225 -8.35 13.42 -26.08
N ASP A 226 -7.99 13.10 -27.32
CA ASP A 226 -8.29 13.90 -28.49
C ASP A 226 -9.63 13.46 -29.10
N TYR A 227 -10.59 14.38 -29.13
CA TYR A 227 -11.91 14.23 -29.75
C TYR A 227 -12.05 14.90 -31.13
N LYS A 228 -11.00 15.61 -31.60
CA LYS A 228 -11.08 16.49 -32.74
C LYS A 228 -10.86 15.82 -34.11
N THR A 229 -10.16 14.70 -34.13
CA THR A 229 -9.95 13.93 -35.34
C THR A 229 -11.20 13.08 -35.60
N GLY A 230 -11.99 13.37 -36.59
CA GLY A 230 -13.32 12.79 -36.96
C GLY A 230 -13.44 11.26 -37.04
N GLY A 231 -12.82 10.55 -36.05
CA GLY A 231 -12.77 9.10 -35.84
C GLY A 231 -12.99 8.74 -34.36
N ARG A 232 -12.56 7.55 -33.98
CA ARG A 232 -12.59 7.12 -32.57
C ARG A 232 -11.65 8.01 -31.73
N PRO A 233 -12.06 8.42 -30.51
CA PRO A 233 -11.20 9.17 -29.59
C PRO A 233 -9.84 8.50 -29.44
N SER A 234 -8.75 9.27 -29.54
CA SER A 234 -7.39 8.77 -29.38
C SER A 234 -6.73 9.34 -28.12
N ILE A 235 -5.95 8.50 -27.43
CA ILE A 235 -5.17 8.94 -26.27
C ILE A 235 -3.85 9.50 -26.79
N GLN A 236 -3.54 10.72 -26.40
CA GLN A 236 -2.29 11.42 -26.66
C GLN A 236 -1.51 11.59 -25.35
N TYR A 237 -0.19 11.53 -25.46
CA TYR A 237 0.75 11.63 -24.35
C TYR A 237 1.74 12.76 -24.59
N SER A 238 2.10 13.47 -23.52
CA SER A 238 3.14 14.51 -23.53
C SER A 238 3.91 14.54 -22.23
N LEU A 239 5.09 15.15 -22.24
CA LEU A 239 5.82 15.47 -21.00
C LEU A 239 4.97 16.43 -20.16
N GLY A 240 4.78 16.12 -18.88
CA GLY A 240 4.13 17.02 -17.94
C GLY A 240 4.96 18.31 -17.80
N ARG A 241 4.34 19.47 -17.95
CA ARG A 241 5.02 20.73 -17.63
C ARG A 241 5.33 20.72 -16.13
N ARG A 242 6.60 20.58 -15.76
CA ARG A 242 7.04 20.93 -14.41
C ARG A 242 6.89 22.45 -14.26
N ASN A 243 5.83 22.90 -13.58
CA ASN A 243 5.74 24.29 -13.14
C ASN A 243 6.84 24.51 -12.09
N TYR A 244 8.00 25.01 -12.54
CA TYR A 244 8.90 25.70 -11.65
C TYR A 244 8.29 27.10 -11.42
N THR A 245 7.56 27.24 -10.32
CA THR A 245 7.26 28.56 -9.79
C THR A 245 8.50 28.99 -8.98
N PHE A 246 9.15 30.07 -9.46
CA PHE A 246 10.20 30.77 -8.74
C PHE A 246 9.65 31.45 -7.49
#